data_f15b2b907738d353729cc4b430d74458
#
_entry.id   f15b2b907738d353729cc4b430d74458
#
_cell.length_a   1.000
_cell.length_b   1.000
_cell.length_c   1.000
_cell.angle_alpha   90.00
_cell.angle_beta   90.00
_cell.angle_gamma   90.00
#
_symmetry.space_group_name_H-M   'P 1'
#
loop_
_entity.id
_entity.type
_entity.pdbx_description
1 polymer ?
#
loop_
_entity_poly.entity_id
_entity_poly.type
_entity_poly.pdbx_seq_one_letter_code
_entity_poly.pdbx_strand_id
1 'polypeptide(L)'
;YRNAYKLVALILAVTAGIILALYREPPEKIPESTSAEKEPQQAESGQSTARGARFYLLLVCVFLTGFILQSTTGVSAAHMKDVGLDAGYVAAVMSAHALSLTVCKFLTGVIHDHAGLRKTVLLCDCAAITVLILLAEVTATPTGRVLAMAYGIRSALALPLGTIMLPLIAQDLFQGPQYNKMLGIIVSVNTAGYAVGTPIANLTFDCLGTYQPML
;
A
#
# COMPACT_ATOMS: atom_id res chain seq x y z
N TYR A 1 5.47 21.45 10.00
CA TYR A 1 4.84 20.12 10.08
C TYR A 1 3.98 19.83 8.84
N ARG A 2 3.09 20.72 8.42
CA ARG A 2 2.23 20.58 7.22
C ARG A 2 2.99 20.25 5.93
N ASN A 3 4.30 20.53 5.85
CA ASN A 3 5.12 20.23 4.69
C ASN A 3 5.64 18.78 4.65
N ALA A 4 5.77 18.10 5.81
CA ALA A 4 6.16 16.70 5.86
C ALA A 4 5.06 15.79 5.30
N TYR A 5 3.80 16.08 5.62
CA TYR A 5 2.65 15.35 5.06
C TYR A 5 2.52 15.52 3.55
N LYS A 6 2.78 16.73 3.06
CA LYS A 6 2.81 17.00 1.62
C LYS A 6 3.92 16.20 0.93
N LEU A 7 5.05 15.99 1.61
CA LEU A 7 6.18 15.23 1.09
C LEU A 7 5.84 13.74 1.03
N VAL A 8 5.23 13.18 2.08
CA VAL A 8 4.79 11.78 2.11
C VAL A 8 3.66 11.53 1.11
N ALA A 9 2.68 12.44 1.03
CA ALA A 9 1.63 12.39 0.02
C ALA A 9 2.20 12.49 -1.41
N LEU A 10 3.23 13.32 -1.59
CA LEU A 10 3.94 13.43 -2.88
C LEU A 10 4.67 12.13 -3.23
N ILE A 11 5.34 11.50 -2.26
CA ILE A 11 6.02 10.20 -2.46
C ILE A 11 5.00 9.15 -2.88
N LEU A 12 3.85 9.06 -2.20
CA LEU A 12 2.78 8.14 -2.58
C LEU A 12 2.20 8.45 -3.96
N ALA A 13 1.96 9.71 -4.28
CA ALA A 13 1.50 10.12 -5.61
C ALA A 13 2.51 9.78 -6.70
N VAL A 14 3.80 9.95 -6.42
CA VAL A 14 4.89 9.57 -7.35
C VAL A 14 4.97 8.06 -7.50
N THR A 15 4.87 7.28 -6.41
CA THR A 15 4.86 5.81 -6.48
C THR A 15 3.64 5.30 -7.25
N ALA A 16 2.46 5.86 -7.03
CA ALA A 16 1.27 5.56 -7.81
C ALA A 16 1.45 5.90 -9.30
N GLY A 17 2.00 7.08 -9.60
CA GLY A 17 2.31 7.51 -10.97
C GLY A 17 3.32 6.59 -11.67
N ILE A 18 4.34 6.13 -10.95
CA ILE A 18 5.35 5.18 -11.46
C ILE A 18 4.70 3.81 -11.75
N ILE A 19 3.89 3.30 -10.83
CA ILE A 19 3.17 2.03 -11.02
C ILE A 19 2.28 2.14 -12.26
N LEU A 20 1.54 3.24 -12.41
CA LEU A 20 0.69 3.48 -13.57
C LEU A 20 1.46 3.63 -14.88
N ALA A 21 2.63 4.26 -14.86
CA ALA A 21 3.46 4.44 -16.04
C ALA A 21 4.15 3.13 -16.47
N LEU A 22 4.50 2.29 -15.50
CA LEU A 22 5.13 0.98 -15.74
C LEU A 22 4.11 -0.10 -16.11
N TYR A 23 2.87 0.04 -15.64
CA TYR A 23 1.78 -0.87 -15.91
C TYR A 23 1.16 -0.53 -17.26
N ARG A 24 1.72 -1.13 -18.31
CA ARG A 24 1.10 -1.15 -19.64
C ARG A 24 0.24 -2.41 -19.69
N GLU A 25 -1.06 -2.23 -19.83
CA GLU A 25 -1.99 -3.37 -19.99
C GLU A 25 -1.46 -4.29 -21.10
N PRO A 26 -1.29 -5.60 -20.82
CA PRO A 26 -1.07 -6.56 -21.90
C PRO A 26 -2.32 -6.56 -22.79
N PRO A 27 -2.19 -6.71 -24.11
CA PRO A 27 -3.33 -6.79 -24.99
C PRO A 27 -4.25 -7.93 -24.53
N GLU A 28 -5.53 -7.64 -24.49
CA GLU A 28 -6.61 -8.53 -24.06
C GLU A 28 -6.47 -9.89 -24.76
N LYS A 29 -6.08 -10.92 -24.01
CA LYS A 29 -6.02 -12.27 -24.56
C LYS A 29 -7.45 -12.79 -24.68
N ILE A 30 -7.94 -12.83 -25.91
CA ILE A 30 -9.08 -13.66 -26.31
C ILE A 30 -8.82 -15.08 -25.83
N PRO A 31 -9.80 -15.78 -25.20
CA PRO A 31 -9.58 -17.15 -24.76
C PRO A 31 -9.51 -18.07 -25.98
N GLU A 32 -8.31 -18.40 -26.38
CA GLU A 32 -8.10 -19.47 -27.35
C GLU A 32 -8.03 -20.81 -26.61
N SER A 33 -9.02 -21.61 -26.90
CA SER A 33 -9.13 -23.02 -26.53
C SER A 33 -8.04 -23.84 -27.19
N THR A 34 -7.47 -24.73 -26.38
CA THR A 34 -6.96 -26.06 -26.74
C THR A 34 -5.71 -26.17 -27.61
N SER A 35 -4.76 -26.87 -27.03
CA SER A 35 -3.78 -27.80 -27.63
C SER A 35 -2.46 -27.28 -28.17
N ALA A 36 -1.49 -27.99 -27.69
CA ALA A 36 -0.20 -28.35 -28.28
C ALA A 36 1.05 -27.63 -27.75
N GLU A 37 1.86 -28.49 -27.14
CA GLU A 37 3.29 -28.37 -26.94
C GLU A 37 4.01 -27.50 -27.98
N LYS A 38 4.84 -26.60 -27.50
CA LYS A 38 6.09 -26.24 -28.16
C LYS A 38 7.15 -25.72 -27.19
N GLU A 39 8.32 -26.20 -27.45
CA GLU A 39 9.61 -26.09 -26.79
C GLU A 39 10.13 -24.67 -26.51
N PRO A 40 11.22 -24.55 -25.75
CA PRO A 40 11.75 -23.28 -25.24
C PRO A 40 12.50 -22.53 -26.36
N GLN A 41 12.03 -21.35 -26.71
CA GLN A 41 12.82 -20.43 -27.53
C GLN A 41 13.58 -19.43 -26.68
N GLN A 42 14.84 -19.40 -26.98
CA GLN A 42 15.94 -18.62 -26.42
C GLN A 42 15.73 -17.11 -26.42
N ALA A 43 16.17 -16.56 -25.31
CA ALA A 43 16.88 -15.30 -25.11
C ALA A 43 16.77 -14.19 -26.18
N GLU A 44 16.10 -13.11 -25.80
CA GLU A 44 16.40 -11.79 -26.33
C GLU A 44 17.11 -10.94 -25.27
N SER A 45 18.40 -10.78 -25.44
CA SER A 45 19.33 -10.13 -24.50
C SER A 45 19.18 -8.59 -24.39
N GLY A 46 18.35 -7.97 -25.22
CA GLY A 46 18.10 -6.52 -25.16
C GLY A 46 16.91 -6.09 -24.31
N GLN A 47 15.95 -7.00 -24.07
CA GLN A 47 14.78 -6.73 -23.21
C GLN A 47 15.05 -7.01 -21.72
N SER A 48 16.12 -7.72 -21.38
CA SER A 48 16.41 -8.12 -20.01
C SER A 48 16.83 -6.94 -19.12
N THR A 49 17.56 -5.97 -19.64
CA THR A 49 18.06 -4.83 -18.85
C THR A 49 16.95 -3.83 -18.53
N ALA A 50 16.06 -3.54 -19.48
CA ALA A 50 14.90 -2.69 -19.22
C ALA A 50 13.86 -3.37 -18.31
N ARG A 51 13.70 -4.69 -18.41
CA ARG A 51 12.91 -5.50 -17.44
C ARG A 51 13.55 -5.49 -16.06
N GLY A 52 14.88 -5.58 -15.97
CA GLY A 52 15.62 -5.49 -14.72
C GLY A 52 15.39 -4.16 -14.01
N ALA A 53 15.57 -3.04 -14.69
CA ALA A 53 15.36 -1.70 -14.10
C ALA A 53 13.91 -1.47 -13.65
N ARG A 54 12.93 -1.89 -14.44
CA ARG A 54 11.49 -1.80 -14.06
C ARG A 54 11.15 -2.66 -12.84
N PHE A 55 11.75 -3.84 -12.75
CA PHE A 55 11.54 -4.72 -11.60
C PHE A 55 12.15 -4.13 -10.32
N TYR A 56 13.38 -3.58 -10.38
CA TYR A 56 13.98 -2.89 -9.24
C TYR A 56 13.15 -1.68 -8.80
N LEU A 57 12.62 -0.91 -9.74
CA LEU A 57 11.75 0.21 -9.43
C LEU A 57 10.46 -0.26 -8.73
N LEU A 58 9.85 -1.35 -9.21
CA LEU A 58 8.71 -1.99 -8.55
C LEU A 58 9.05 -2.39 -7.11
N LEU A 59 10.21 -3.01 -6.87
CA LEU A 59 10.64 -3.40 -5.53
C LEU A 59 10.81 -2.19 -4.60
N VAL A 60 11.38 -1.10 -5.09
CA VAL A 60 11.48 0.16 -4.32
C VAL A 60 10.09 0.71 -3.98
N CYS A 61 9.17 0.73 -4.94
CA CYS A 61 7.79 1.17 -4.69
C CYS A 61 7.09 0.30 -3.65
N VAL A 62 7.23 -1.03 -3.76
CA VAL A 62 6.65 -1.99 -2.82
C VAL A 62 7.24 -1.82 -1.42
N PHE A 63 8.56 -1.61 -1.31
CA PHE A 63 9.21 -1.31 -0.04
C PHE A 63 8.67 -0.04 0.59
N LEU A 64 8.60 1.06 -0.18
CA LEU A 64 8.09 2.35 0.30
C LEU A 64 6.63 2.26 0.72
N THR A 65 5.80 1.56 -0.04
CA THR A 65 4.39 1.32 0.31
C THR A 65 4.28 0.58 1.64
N GLY A 66 5.05 -0.51 1.81
CA GLY A 66 5.09 -1.26 3.06
C GLY A 66 5.56 -0.40 4.23
N PHE A 67 6.63 0.35 4.03
CA PHE A 67 7.18 1.27 5.02
C PHE A 67 6.14 2.31 5.48
N ILE A 68 5.49 3.00 4.55
CA ILE A 68 4.54 4.08 4.86
C ILE A 68 3.27 3.54 5.51
N LEU A 69 2.65 2.50 4.96
CA LEU A 69 1.41 1.94 5.48
C LEU A 69 1.59 1.38 6.88
N GLN A 70 2.70 0.68 7.14
CA GLN A 70 2.96 0.10 8.44
C GLN A 70 3.36 1.12 9.49
N SER A 71 4.19 2.12 9.13
CA SER A 71 4.52 3.24 10.04
C SER A 71 3.24 3.94 10.50
N THR A 72 2.39 4.30 9.53
CA THR A 72 1.14 5.02 9.79
C THR A 72 0.20 4.21 10.67
N THR A 73 0.00 2.93 10.33
CA THR A 73 -0.91 2.06 11.10
C THR A 73 -0.34 1.74 12.48
N GLY A 74 0.96 1.49 12.57
CA GLY A 74 1.64 1.12 13.81
C GLY A 74 1.63 2.23 14.86
N VAL A 75 1.72 3.49 14.45
CA VAL A 75 1.74 4.63 15.38
C VAL A 75 0.39 5.33 15.54
N SER A 76 -0.61 5.00 14.73
CA SER A 76 -1.90 5.70 14.72
C SER A 76 -2.58 5.76 16.09
N ALA A 77 -2.62 4.64 16.81
CA ALA A 77 -3.23 4.58 18.14
C ALA A 77 -2.43 5.38 19.18
N ALA A 78 -1.09 5.36 19.09
CA ALA A 78 -0.22 6.13 19.95
C ALA A 78 -0.38 7.64 19.68
N HIS A 79 -0.37 8.04 18.41
CA HIS A 79 -0.59 9.42 17.99
C HIS A 79 -1.94 9.95 18.45
N MET A 80 -3.03 9.19 18.31
CA MET A 80 -4.35 9.60 18.79
C MET A 80 -4.39 9.82 20.30
N LYS A 81 -3.66 9.03 21.09
CA LYS A 81 -3.52 9.23 22.53
C LYS A 81 -2.67 10.45 22.86
N ASP A 82 -1.59 10.66 22.13
CA ASP A 82 -0.67 11.80 22.29
C ASP A 82 -1.37 13.13 22.06
N VAL A 83 -2.26 13.23 21.07
CA VAL A 83 -3.11 14.42 20.86
C VAL A 83 -4.27 14.56 21.87
N GLY A 84 -4.39 13.68 22.85
CA GLY A 84 -5.33 13.79 23.97
C GLY A 84 -6.70 13.16 23.73
N LEU A 85 -6.85 12.23 22.79
CA LEU A 85 -8.08 11.45 22.66
C LEU A 85 -8.16 10.38 23.75
N ASP A 86 -9.37 10.19 24.30
CA ASP A 86 -9.63 9.17 25.31
C ASP A 86 -9.29 7.76 24.83
N ALA A 87 -8.67 6.95 25.70
CA ALA A 87 -8.22 5.61 25.37
C ALA A 87 -9.37 4.69 24.94
N GLY A 88 -10.56 4.84 25.51
CA GLY A 88 -11.76 4.09 25.12
C GLY A 88 -12.22 4.46 23.73
N TYR A 89 -12.14 5.75 23.37
CA TYR A 89 -12.47 6.20 22.03
C TYR A 89 -11.45 5.69 20.97
N VAL A 90 -10.15 5.74 21.30
CA VAL A 90 -9.10 5.19 20.43
C VAL A 90 -9.31 3.68 20.18
N ALA A 91 -9.66 2.92 21.24
CA ALA A 91 -9.99 1.51 21.09
C ALA A 91 -11.21 1.28 20.18
N ALA A 92 -12.24 2.13 20.27
CA ALA A 92 -13.40 2.07 19.36
C ALA A 92 -13.01 2.35 17.90
N VAL A 93 -12.14 3.33 17.66
CA VAL A 93 -11.61 3.63 16.32
C VAL A 93 -10.83 2.44 15.76
N MET A 94 -9.96 1.82 16.55
CA MET A 94 -9.19 0.63 16.13
C MET A 94 -10.09 -0.58 15.88
N SER A 95 -11.17 -0.75 16.66
CA SER A 95 -12.17 -1.80 16.42
C SER A 95 -12.93 -1.56 15.12
N ALA A 96 -13.36 -0.32 14.86
CA ALA A 96 -13.99 0.07 13.61
C ALA A 96 -13.06 -0.16 12.42
N HIS A 97 -11.76 0.16 12.56
CA HIS A 97 -10.72 -0.12 11.56
C HIS A 97 -10.64 -1.63 11.25
N ALA A 98 -10.57 -2.48 12.27
CA ALA A 98 -10.46 -3.94 12.09
C ALA A 98 -11.68 -4.54 11.38
N LEU A 99 -12.89 -4.11 11.76
CA LEU A 99 -14.13 -4.52 11.09
C LEU A 99 -14.17 -4.06 9.63
N SER A 100 -13.87 -2.78 9.42
CA SER A 100 -13.82 -2.21 8.07
C SER A 100 -12.77 -2.90 7.19
N LEU A 101 -11.62 -3.29 7.76
CA LEU A 101 -10.55 -3.99 7.05
C LEU A 101 -11.03 -5.34 6.47
N THR A 102 -11.82 -6.08 7.23
CA THR A 102 -12.39 -7.35 6.76
C THR A 102 -13.29 -7.13 5.56
N VAL A 103 -14.19 -6.14 5.65
CA VAL A 103 -15.11 -5.79 4.56
C VAL A 103 -14.35 -5.24 3.35
N CYS A 104 -13.41 -4.33 3.57
CA CYS A 104 -12.63 -3.71 2.50
C CYS A 104 -11.74 -4.71 1.75
N LYS A 105 -11.17 -5.70 2.43
CA LYS A 105 -10.41 -6.76 1.76
C LYS A 105 -11.28 -7.55 0.79
N PHE A 106 -12.49 -7.90 1.21
CA PHE A 106 -13.45 -8.58 0.33
C PHE A 106 -13.86 -7.68 -0.84
N LEU A 107 -14.25 -6.43 -0.55
CA LEU A 107 -14.64 -5.47 -1.59
C LEU A 107 -13.52 -5.19 -2.60
N THR A 108 -12.28 -5.12 -2.14
CA THR A 108 -11.12 -4.89 -3.03
C THR A 108 -10.95 -6.04 -4.02
N GLY A 109 -11.19 -7.29 -3.60
CA GLY A 109 -11.23 -8.44 -4.52
C GLY A 109 -12.32 -8.28 -5.58
N VAL A 110 -13.54 -7.98 -5.16
CA VAL A 110 -14.68 -7.76 -6.08
C VAL A 110 -14.43 -6.59 -7.04
N ILE A 111 -13.87 -5.49 -6.54
CA ILE A 111 -13.52 -4.33 -7.39
C ILE A 111 -12.45 -4.72 -8.40
N HIS A 112 -11.44 -5.49 -7.98
CA HIS A 112 -10.41 -6.00 -8.88
C HIS A 112 -11.02 -6.82 -10.02
N ASP A 113 -11.94 -7.73 -9.72
CA ASP A 113 -12.57 -8.60 -10.72
C ASP A 113 -13.39 -7.81 -11.76
N HIS A 114 -14.01 -6.71 -11.34
CA HIS A 114 -14.84 -5.89 -12.24
C HIS A 114 -14.11 -4.72 -12.91
N ALA A 115 -13.17 -4.09 -12.20
CA ALA A 115 -12.52 -2.85 -12.63
C ALA A 115 -11.10 -3.05 -13.14
N GLY A 116 -10.51 -4.23 -12.85
CA GLY A 116 -9.12 -4.56 -13.19
C GLY A 116 -8.10 -4.00 -12.20
N LEU A 117 -6.88 -4.53 -12.27
CA LEU A 117 -5.79 -4.24 -11.33
C LEU A 117 -5.47 -2.73 -11.24
N ARG A 118 -5.35 -2.06 -12.39
CA ARG A 118 -4.95 -0.65 -12.46
C ARG A 118 -5.88 0.29 -11.68
N LYS A 119 -7.19 0.13 -11.88
CA LYS A 119 -8.18 1.00 -11.20
C LYS A 119 -8.25 0.70 -9.70
N THR A 120 -8.08 -0.57 -9.32
CA THR A 120 -8.08 -0.99 -7.92
C THR A 120 -6.86 -0.46 -7.18
N VAL A 121 -5.66 -0.53 -7.78
CA VAL A 121 -4.45 0.06 -7.20
C VAL A 121 -4.61 1.56 -7.01
N LEU A 122 -5.09 2.28 -8.03
CA LEU A 122 -5.36 3.72 -7.93
C LEU A 122 -6.32 4.07 -6.79
N LEU A 123 -7.40 3.29 -6.64
CA LEU A 123 -8.36 3.49 -5.56
C LEU A 123 -7.71 3.34 -4.19
N CYS A 124 -6.87 2.30 -4.02
CA CYS A 124 -6.15 2.06 -2.78
C CYS A 124 -5.09 3.14 -2.49
N ASP A 125 -4.37 3.61 -3.53
CA ASP A 125 -3.39 4.71 -3.40
C ASP A 125 -4.07 6.03 -3.03
N CYS A 126 -5.18 6.37 -3.66
CA CYS A 126 -5.98 7.55 -3.29
C CYS A 126 -6.50 7.44 -1.85
N ALA A 127 -6.91 6.24 -1.43
CA ALA A 127 -7.30 5.99 -0.05
C ALA A 127 -6.12 6.20 0.90
N ALA A 128 -4.92 5.69 0.58
CA ALA A 128 -3.72 5.83 1.40
C ALA A 128 -3.32 7.30 1.58
N ILE A 129 -3.33 8.10 0.51
CA ILE A 129 -3.06 9.55 0.58
C ILE A 129 -4.07 10.26 1.50
N THR A 130 -5.36 9.94 1.33
CA THR A 130 -6.42 10.56 2.15
C THR A 130 -6.27 10.18 3.63
N VAL A 131 -5.87 8.95 3.92
CA VAL A 131 -5.64 8.43 5.28
C VAL A 131 -4.53 9.18 6.00
N LEU A 132 -3.42 9.47 5.32
CA LEU A 132 -2.33 10.27 5.88
C LEU A 132 -2.80 11.69 6.23
N ILE A 133 -3.55 12.32 5.34
CA ILE A 133 -4.11 13.65 5.59
C ILE A 133 -5.07 13.63 6.79
N LEU A 134 -5.96 12.62 6.85
CA LEU A 134 -6.90 12.49 7.96
C LEU A 134 -6.19 12.31 9.30
N LEU A 135 -5.17 11.45 9.35
CA LEU A 135 -4.43 11.21 10.58
C LEU A 135 -3.65 12.44 11.05
N ALA A 136 -3.13 13.21 10.10
CA ALA A 136 -2.42 14.45 10.35
C ALA A 136 -3.27 15.54 11.01
N GLU A 137 -4.56 15.60 10.67
CA GLU A 137 -5.49 16.61 11.15
C GLU A 137 -6.25 16.16 12.40
N VAL A 138 -5.94 14.96 12.94
CA VAL A 138 -6.57 14.48 14.20
C VAL A 138 -6.14 15.37 15.35
N THR A 139 -7.13 15.87 16.11
CA THR A 139 -6.96 16.72 17.29
C THR A 139 -7.95 16.29 18.38
N ALA A 140 -7.77 16.81 19.62
CA ALA A 140 -8.69 16.54 20.73
C ALA A 140 -10.08 17.21 20.59
N THR A 141 -10.29 17.99 19.53
CA THR A 141 -11.55 18.68 19.26
C THR A 141 -12.67 17.72 18.82
N PRO A 142 -13.96 18.11 18.93
CA PRO A 142 -15.05 17.30 18.39
C PRO A 142 -14.88 16.95 16.92
N THR A 143 -14.37 17.87 16.11
CA THR A 143 -14.04 17.64 14.68
C THR A 143 -12.91 16.62 14.55
N GLY A 144 -11.87 16.69 15.37
CA GLY A 144 -10.76 15.74 15.37
C GLY A 144 -11.19 14.31 15.73
N ARG A 145 -12.19 14.14 16.58
CA ARG A 145 -12.81 12.83 16.86
C ARG A 145 -13.47 12.25 15.62
N VAL A 146 -14.23 13.05 14.88
CA VAL A 146 -14.84 12.60 13.61
C VAL A 146 -13.78 12.22 12.60
N LEU A 147 -12.68 12.99 12.49
CA LEU A 147 -11.56 12.69 11.61
C LEU A 147 -10.85 11.39 12.00
N ALA A 148 -10.68 11.13 13.30
CA ALA A 148 -10.11 9.88 13.80
C ALA A 148 -10.99 8.66 13.43
N MET A 149 -12.30 8.77 13.53
CA MET A 149 -13.21 7.71 13.11
C MET A 149 -13.19 7.52 11.58
N ALA A 150 -13.18 8.60 10.82
CA ALA A 150 -13.05 8.57 9.36
C ALA A 150 -11.71 7.92 8.94
N TYR A 151 -10.60 8.23 9.65
CA TYR A 151 -9.32 7.54 9.50
C TYR A 151 -9.47 6.03 9.71
N GLY A 152 -10.08 5.59 10.82
CA GLY A 152 -10.25 4.17 11.13
C GLY A 152 -10.94 3.41 10.02
N ILE A 153 -12.03 3.95 9.47
CA ILE A 153 -12.79 3.32 8.40
C ILE A 153 -12.02 3.37 7.06
N ARG A 154 -11.45 4.52 6.73
CA ARG A 154 -10.82 4.73 5.42
C ARG A 154 -9.48 4.02 5.28
N SER A 155 -8.71 3.89 6.36
CA SER A 155 -7.43 3.17 6.36
C SER A 155 -7.56 1.70 5.98
N ALA A 156 -8.73 1.13 6.24
CA ALA A 156 -9.07 -0.23 5.81
C ALA A 156 -9.04 -0.43 4.28
N LEU A 157 -9.26 0.64 3.51
CA LEU A 157 -9.22 0.59 2.04
C LEU A 157 -7.79 0.71 1.48
N ALA A 158 -6.87 1.30 2.24
CA ALA A 158 -5.47 1.45 1.84
C ALA A 158 -4.64 0.16 2.08
N LEU A 159 -4.90 -0.57 3.17
CA LEU A 159 -4.13 -1.74 3.57
C LEU A 159 -4.14 -2.92 2.58
N PRO A 160 -5.20 -3.19 1.79
CA PRO A 160 -5.17 -4.21 0.74
C PRO A 160 -4.04 -4.03 -0.27
N LEU A 161 -3.51 -2.80 -0.44
CA LEU A 161 -2.37 -2.53 -1.32
C LEU A 161 -1.15 -3.39 -0.98
N GLY A 162 -0.82 -3.53 0.30
CA GLY A 162 0.32 -4.33 0.78
C GLY A 162 0.03 -5.83 0.95
N THR A 163 -1.21 -6.26 0.78
CA THR A 163 -1.58 -7.68 1.05
C THR A 163 -2.21 -8.37 -0.15
N ILE A 164 -3.30 -7.83 -0.70
CA ILE A 164 -4.04 -8.46 -1.81
C ILE A 164 -3.45 -8.06 -3.15
N MET A 165 -3.03 -6.81 -3.31
CA MET A 165 -2.53 -6.33 -4.60
C MET A 165 -1.17 -6.91 -4.98
N LEU A 166 -0.29 -7.24 -4.02
CA LEU A 166 1.04 -7.80 -4.33
C LEU A 166 0.98 -9.14 -5.08
N PRO A 167 0.20 -10.15 -4.64
CA PRO A 167 0.02 -11.37 -5.41
C PRO A 167 -0.59 -11.12 -6.80
N LEU A 168 -1.55 -10.21 -6.92
CA LEU A 168 -2.19 -9.89 -8.19
C LEU A 168 -1.21 -9.19 -9.16
N ILE A 169 -0.40 -8.26 -8.66
CA ILE A 169 0.68 -7.62 -9.44
C ILE A 169 1.71 -8.67 -9.89
N ALA A 170 2.09 -9.58 -8.98
CA ALA A 170 3.03 -10.64 -9.30
C ALA A 170 2.47 -11.60 -10.36
N GLN A 171 1.19 -11.95 -10.29
CA GLN A 171 0.52 -12.83 -11.25
C GLN A 171 0.43 -12.18 -12.64
N ASP A 172 0.24 -10.89 -12.69
CA ASP A 172 0.10 -10.16 -13.95
C ASP A 172 1.44 -9.94 -14.66
N LEU A 173 2.51 -9.74 -13.86
CA LEU A 173 3.86 -9.51 -14.37
C LEU A 173 4.65 -10.80 -14.65
N PHE A 174 4.41 -11.87 -13.87
CA PHE A 174 5.19 -13.10 -13.91
C PHE A 174 4.26 -14.31 -14.05
N GLN A 175 4.28 -14.96 -15.20
CA GLN A 175 3.51 -16.18 -15.45
C GLN A 175 4.41 -17.42 -15.36
N GLY A 176 3.81 -18.56 -15.02
CA GLY A 176 4.49 -19.86 -15.00
C GLY A 176 5.39 -20.08 -13.77
N PRO A 177 6.47 -20.89 -13.90
CA PRO A 177 7.26 -21.35 -12.75
C PRO A 177 8.01 -20.24 -11.99
N GLN A 178 8.19 -19.07 -12.60
CA GLN A 178 8.86 -17.93 -11.99
C GLN A 178 7.94 -17.14 -11.03
N TYR A 179 6.62 -17.29 -11.13
CA TYR A 179 5.65 -16.57 -10.31
C TYR A 179 5.93 -16.71 -8.80
N ASN A 180 6.06 -17.94 -8.31
CA ASN A 180 6.26 -18.19 -6.89
C ASN A 180 7.56 -17.54 -6.36
N LYS A 181 8.64 -17.60 -7.14
CA LYS A 181 9.92 -16.96 -6.79
C LYS A 181 9.80 -15.45 -6.74
N MET A 182 9.19 -14.84 -7.73
CA MET A 182 9.03 -13.39 -7.81
C MET A 182 8.05 -12.87 -6.77
N LEU A 183 6.95 -13.58 -6.53
CA LEU A 183 6.02 -13.26 -5.44
C LEU A 183 6.74 -13.29 -4.07
N GLY A 184 7.56 -14.33 -3.81
CA GLY A 184 8.35 -14.41 -2.59
C GLY A 184 9.25 -13.19 -2.39
N ILE A 185 9.95 -12.74 -3.44
CA ILE A 185 10.81 -11.54 -3.40
C ILE A 185 9.97 -10.28 -3.12
N ILE A 186 8.88 -10.08 -3.84
CA ILE A 186 8.00 -8.90 -3.69
C ILE A 186 7.44 -8.83 -2.27
N VAL A 187 6.91 -9.94 -1.74
CA VAL A 187 6.36 -10.00 -0.38
C VAL A 187 7.45 -9.79 0.66
N SER A 188 8.64 -10.38 0.48
CA SER A 188 9.77 -10.18 1.40
C SER A 188 10.22 -8.73 1.47
N VAL A 189 10.30 -8.05 0.32
CA VAL A 189 10.66 -6.62 0.26
C VAL A 189 9.60 -5.75 0.93
N ASN A 190 8.31 -6.04 0.71
CA ASN A 190 7.22 -5.35 1.41
C ASN A 190 7.29 -5.55 2.93
N THR A 191 7.55 -6.78 3.38
CA THR A 191 7.70 -7.11 4.80
C THR A 191 8.93 -6.43 5.42
N ALA A 192 10.03 -6.32 4.66
CA ALA A 192 11.19 -5.53 5.10
C ALA A 192 10.83 -4.06 5.30
N GLY A 193 10.02 -3.47 4.41
CA GLY A 193 9.44 -2.14 4.61
C GLY A 193 8.63 -2.04 5.91
N TYR A 194 7.78 -3.03 6.18
CA TYR A 194 7.02 -3.12 7.44
C TYR A 194 7.91 -3.17 8.66
N ALA A 195 8.95 -4.01 8.64
CA ALA A 195 9.87 -4.20 9.76
C ALA A 195 10.63 -2.93 10.13
N VAL A 196 10.94 -2.09 9.16
CA VAL A 196 11.69 -0.84 9.33
C VAL A 196 10.78 0.35 9.66
N GLY A 197 9.54 0.36 9.15
CA GLY A 197 8.62 1.48 9.25
C GLY A 197 8.26 1.87 10.68
N THR A 198 7.75 0.93 11.48
CA THR A 198 7.33 1.20 12.86
C THR A 198 8.47 1.61 13.79
N PRO A 199 9.66 0.93 13.79
CA PRO A 199 10.80 1.37 14.59
C PRO A 199 11.26 2.80 14.26
N ILE A 200 11.32 3.17 12.99
CA ILE A 200 11.71 4.54 12.59
C ILE A 200 10.68 5.56 13.07
N ALA A 201 9.38 5.23 12.97
CA ALA A 201 8.33 6.09 13.49
C ALA A 201 8.46 6.32 15.01
N ASN A 202 8.73 5.27 15.78
CA ASN A 202 8.93 5.37 17.23
C ASN A 202 10.21 6.16 17.57
N LEU A 203 11.30 5.94 16.82
CA LEU A 203 12.56 6.70 16.98
C LEU A 203 12.33 8.20 16.74
N THR A 204 11.47 8.55 15.78
CA THR A 204 11.11 9.96 15.53
C THR A 204 10.37 10.54 16.72
N PHE A 205 9.50 9.78 17.37
CA PHE A 205 8.82 10.19 18.58
C PHE A 205 9.81 10.37 19.76
N ASP A 206 10.74 9.42 19.94
CA ASP A 206 11.72 9.49 21.00
C ASP A 206 12.65 10.73 20.87
N CYS A 207 12.95 11.13 19.63
CA CYS A 207 13.79 12.30 19.36
C CYS A 207 13.04 13.65 19.43
N LEU A 208 11.77 13.69 19.04
CA LEU A 208 11.00 14.92 18.82
C LEU A 208 9.82 15.08 19.77
N GLY A 209 9.48 14.06 20.58
CA GLY A 209 8.35 14.06 21.51
C GLY A 209 6.97 14.07 20.86
N THR A 210 6.90 13.85 19.54
CA THR A 210 5.63 13.80 18.80
C THR A 210 5.73 12.95 17.54
N TYR A 211 4.63 12.31 17.16
CA TYR A 211 4.53 11.55 15.90
C TYR A 211 4.28 12.44 14.68
N GLN A 212 3.92 13.72 14.87
CA GLN A 212 3.56 14.62 13.78
C GLN A 212 4.58 14.74 12.64
N PRO A 213 5.90 14.72 12.86
CA PRO A 213 6.87 14.81 11.76
C PRO A 213 6.93 13.59 10.86
N MET A 214 6.46 12.44 11.36
CA MET A 214 6.50 11.16 10.65
C MET A 214 5.22 10.89 9.85
N LEU A 215 4.12 11.45 10.28
CA LEU A 215 2.82 11.37 9.62
C LEU A 215 2.68 12.48 8.57
#